data_cf4570af8f3ef24c371cec2aa5236b45
#
_entry.id   cf4570af8f3ef24c371cec2aa5236b45
#
_cell.length_a   1.000
_cell.length_b   1.000
_cell.length_c   1.000
_cell.angle_alpha   90.00
_cell.angle_beta   90.00
_cell.angle_gamma   90.00
#
_symmetry.space_group_name_H-M   'P 1'
#
loop_
_entity.id
_entity.type
_entity.pdbx_description
1 polymer ?
#
loop_
_entity_poly.entity_id
_entity_poly.type
_entity_poly.pdbx_seq_one_letter_code
_entity_poly.pdbx_strand_id
1 'polypeptide(L)'
;MTGLSDLIRIRTPERPGPGPMSEGILRALDLSIRRRIDSLLVGDYRASGQGEGTELAQVRPYQPGDDVRRIDWNVTARTQQPHVRMYVAERALTVWLVLDVSPSMHFGTADRRKADVAEGVALATAHLATRRGNRLGVLTCGTSGVVVTPRPQGRSGLLGLLRTLRQGPAAEGDPGTPLSEALTRTRILARQRASIVVVSDFRGSRQWREPLRELAGRHDVIAVEIQDPREQEIPNVGHLSLIDPETGRQLRIDTSNGRLRERFATAAAQERREVALMLRGIGVDHVTLTTRGDWLRELADFLAQRRRKR
;
A
#
# COMPACT_ATOMS: atom_id res chain seq x y z
N MET A 1 -45.59 -20.20 -11.47
CA MET A 1 -44.50 -19.57 -12.23
C MET A 1 -44.05 -18.36 -11.44
N THR A 2 -43.26 -18.57 -10.41
CA THR A 2 -42.74 -17.52 -9.54
C THR A 2 -41.40 -17.07 -10.13
N GLY A 3 -41.33 -15.77 -10.44
CA GLY A 3 -40.30 -15.22 -11.30
C GLY A 3 -38.90 -15.29 -10.71
N LEU A 4 -37.93 -15.42 -11.60
CA LEU A 4 -36.46 -15.36 -11.41
C LEU A 4 -35.94 -13.99 -10.92
N SER A 5 -36.79 -13.15 -10.33
CA SER A 5 -36.48 -11.76 -9.97
C SER A 5 -35.97 -11.55 -8.55
N ASP A 6 -35.84 -12.60 -7.72
CA ASP A 6 -35.29 -12.49 -6.35
C ASP A 6 -33.81 -12.91 -6.25
N LEU A 7 -33.08 -12.79 -7.32
CA LEU A 7 -31.64 -12.75 -7.24
C LEU A 7 -31.26 -11.50 -6.41
N ILE A 8 -30.70 -11.72 -5.23
CA ILE A 8 -30.16 -10.62 -4.42
C ILE A 8 -29.16 -9.88 -5.29
N ARG A 9 -29.61 -8.77 -5.88
CA ARG A 9 -28.71 -7.82 -6.51
C ARG A 9 -27.77 -7.37 -5.40
N ILE A 10 -26.47 -7.65 -5.54
CA ILE A 10 -25.46 -7.03 -4.72
C ILE A 10 -25.74 -5.54 -4.75
N ARG A 11 -26.21 -4.98 -3.63
CA ARG A 11 -26.53 -3.55 -3.58
C ARG A 11 -25.28 -2.79 -3.97
N THR A 12 -25.44 -1.82 -4.85
CA THR A 12 -24.38 -0.85 -5.13
C THR A 12 -23.95 -0.25 -3.79
N PRO A 13 -22.64 -0.13 -3.50
CA PRO A 13 -22.18 0.44 -2.27
C PRO A 13 -22.83 1.80 -1.99
N GLU A 14 -23.22 2.05 -0.74
CA GLU A 14 -23.92 3.29 -0.36
C GLU A 14 -23.07 4.53 -0.59
N ARG A 15 -21.75 4.38 -0.58
CA ARG A 15 -20.76 5.46 -0.73
C ARG A 15 -19.69 5.07 -1.72
N PRO A 16 -19.96 5.12 -3.04
CA PRO A 16 -19.01 4.74 -4.06
C PRO A 16 -17.77 5.68 -4.03
N GLY A 17 -16.60 5.10 -4.27
CA GLY A 17 -15.32 5.79 -4.26
C GLY A 17 -14.66 5.86 -2.87
N PRO A 18 -13.43 6.39 -2.79
CA PRO A 18 -12.62 6.37 -1.57
C PRO A 18 -13.18 7.24 -0.42
N GLY A 19 -14.14 8.10 -0.72
CA GLY A 19 -14.71 9.05 0.23
C GLY A 19 -13.83 10.29 0.45
N PRO A 20 -14.27 11.21 1.32
CA PRO A 20 -13.54 12.44 1.58
C PRO A 20 -12.23 12.16 2.31
N MET A 21 -11.13 12.69 1.79
CA MET A 21 -9.83 12.67 2.47
C MET A 21 -9.68 13.94 3.31
N SER A 22 -9.87 13.83 4.62
CA SER A 22 -9.73 14.98 5.50
C SER A 22 -8.27 15.44 5.57
N GLU A 23 -8.04 16.75 5.41
CA GLU A 23 -6.69 17.32 5.51
C GLU A 23 -6.00 17.03 6.84
N GLY A 24 -6.73 16.96 7.94
CA GLY A 24 -6.19 16.63 9.25
C GLY A 24 -5.60 15.23 9.30
N ILE A 25 -6.29 14.25 8.73
CA ILE A 25 -5.80 12.86 8.66
C ILE A 25 -4.62 12.76 7.69
N LEU A 26 -4.67 13.43 6.54
CA LEU A 26 -3.54 13.48 5.61
C LEU A 26 -2.29 14.12 6.23
N ARG A 27 -2.45 15.16 7.06
CA ARG A 27 -1.33 15.75 7.83
C ARG A 27 -0.79 14.78 8.89
N ALA A 28 -1.65 14.03 9.59
CA ALA A 28 -1.21 13.02 10.54
C ALA A 28 -0.44 11.88 9.86
N LEU A 29 -0.91 11.43 8.69
CA LEU A 29 -0.20 10.49 7.82
C LEU A 29 1.15 11.06 7.37
N ASP A 30 1.21 12.31 6.93
CA ASP A 30 2.44 12.98 6.51
C ASP A 30 3.48 12.99 7.65
N LEU A 31 3.10 13.36 8.86
CA LEU A 31 3.98 13.33 10.03
C LEU A 31 4.47 11.91 10.37
N SER A 32 3.64 10.90 10.20
CA SER A 32 4.00 9.50 10.49
C SER A 32 5.02 8.96 9.47
N ILE A 33 4.81 9.26 8.21
CA ILE A 33 5.73 8.87 7.11
C ILE A 33 7.02 9.70 7.16
N ARG A 34 6.96 10.97 7.58
CA ARG A 34 8.13 11.86 7.73
C ARG A 34 9.26 11.22 8.52
N ARG A 35 8.94 10.81 9.72
CA ARG A 35 9.94 10.27 10.66
C ARG A 35 10.49 8.92 10.21
N ARG A 36 9.71 8.20 9.41
CA ARG A 36 10.12 6.92 8.84
C ARG A 36 11.13 7.11 7.72
N ILE A 37 10.86 8.05 6.84
CA ILE A 37 11.77 8.45 5.78
C ILE A 37 13.10 8.93 6.38
N ASP A 38 13.03 9.77 7.40
CA ASP A 38 14.20 10.28 8.09
C ASP A 38 15.02 9.13 8.74
N SER A 39 14.35 8.13 9.35
CA SER A 39 15.03 6.97 9.93
C SER A 39 15.68 6.04 8.90
N LEU A 40 15.07 5.89 7.72
CA LEU A 40 15.64 5.13 6.61
C LEU A 40 16.87 5.86 6.03
N LEU A 41 16.81 7.18 5.92
CA LEU A 41 17.92 8.01 5.46
C LEU A 41 19.09 8.00 6.44
N VAL A 42 18.82 8.07 7.75
CA VAL A 42 19.87 8.02 8.79
C VAL A 42 20.59 6.67 8.80
N GLY A 43 19.87 5.56 8.53
CA GLY A 43 20.48 4.23 8.41
C GLY A 43 21.47 4.14 7.24
N ASP A 44 21.15 4.70 6.09
CA ASP A 44 22.02 4.75 4.90
C ASP A 44 23.14 5.79 5.03
N TYR A 45 22.94 6.84 5.84
CA TYR A 45 23.93 7.89 6.07
C TYR A 45 25.19 7.40 6.79
N ARG A 46 25.05 6.41 7.67
CA ARG A 46 26.20 5.76 8.34
C ARG A 46 26.99 4.82 7.42
N ALA A 47 26.38 4.38 6.33
CA ALA A 47 26.96 3.41 5.39
C ALA A 47 27.55 4.04 4.11
N SER A 48 27.18 5.27 3.74
CA SER A 48 27.64 5.91 2.51
C SER A 48 28.04 7.36 2.77
N GLY A 49 29.35 7.60 2.66
CA GLY A 49 29.98 8.88 2.89
C GLY A 49 29.35 10.10 2.23
N GLN A 50 29.89 11.24 2.57
CA GLN A 50 29.57 12.61 2.19
C GLN A 50 28.91 12.76 0.80
N GLY A 51 27.67 13.25 0.75
CA GLY A 51 26.94 13.52 -0.49
C GLY A 51 26.85 15.01 -0.82
N GLU A 52 26.69 15.36 -2.06
CA GLU A 52 26.31 16.70 -2.52
C GLU A 52 24.82 16.94 -2.25
N GLY A 53 24.49 17.63 -1.16
CA GLY A 53 23.14 18.02 -0.78
C GLY A 53 22.99 19.54 -0.73
N THR A 54 21.76 20.02 -0.75
CA THR A 54 21.41 21.44 -0.66
C THR A 54 20.95 21.86 0.74
N GLU A 55 20.61 20.92 1.63
CA GLU A 55 20.14 21.23 2.97
C GLU A 55 21.31 21.20 3.98
N LEU A 56 21.50 22.31 4.69
CA LEU A 56 22.55 22.46 5.71
C LEU A 56 22.21 21.57 6.92
N ALA A 57 22.98 20.52 7.13
CA ALA A 57 22.78 19.59 8.24
C ALA A 57 23.49 20.03 9.50
N GLN A 58 24.76 20.46 9.37
CA GLN A 58 25.60 20.78 10.50
C GLN A 58 26.77 21.66 10.07
N VAL A 59 27.25 22.49 10.97
CA VAL A 59 28.53 23.17 10.84
C VAL A 59 29.48 22.57 11.89
N ARG A 60 30.65 22.06 11.45
CA ARG A 60 31.65 21.48 12.34
C ARG A 60 33.04 22.06 12.04
N PRO A 61 34.00 21.95 12.97
CA PRO A 61 35.36 22.32 12.69
C PRO A 61 35.92 21.59 11.45
N TYR A 62 36.69 22.32 10.66
CA TYR A 62 37.41 21.81 9.49
C TYR A 62 38.37 20.69 9.85
N GLN A 63 38.43 19.65 9.08
CA GLN A 63 39.43 18.59 9.18
C GLN A 63 40.21 18.47 7.85
N PRO A 64 41.53 18.14 7.90
CA PRO A 64 42.30 17.91 6.69
C PRO A 64 41.62 16.90 5.78
N GLY A 65 41.34 17.29 4.50
CA GLY A 65 40.59 16.50 3.54
C GLY A 65 39.17 17.00 3.27
N ASP A 66 38.66 17.95 4.08
CA ASP A 66 37.38 18.59 3.78
C ASP A 66 37.50 19.57 2.60
N ASP A 67 36.40 19.73 1.86
CA ASP A 67 36.34 20.69 0.75
C ASP A 67 36.32 22.13 1.28
N VAL A 68 37.39 22.87 1.03
CA VAL A 68 37.59 24.28 1.43
C VAL A 68 36.50 25.22 0.89
N ARG A 69 35.82 24.84 -0.20
CA ARG A 69 34.70 25.63 -0.77
C ARG A 69 33.47 25.64 0.13
N ARG A 70 33.42 24.70 1.07
CA ARG A 70 32.31 24.55 2.02
C ARG A 70 32.58 25.24 3.35
N ILE A 71 33.64 26.02 3.48
CA ILE A 71 33.92 26.78 4.71
C ILE A 71 32.82 27.82 4.96
N ASP A 72 32.26 27.79 6.18
CA ASP A 72 31.37 28.83 6.68
C ASP A 72 32.19 29.99 7.25
N TRP A 73 32.41 31.00 6.44
CA TRP A 73 33.19 32.17 6.80
C TRP A 73 32.59 32.98 7.95
N ASN A 74 31.26 32.95 8.15
CA ASN A 74 30.59 33.63 9.24
C ASN A 74 30.85 32.97 10.59
N VAL A 75 30.80 31.65 10.64
CA VAL A 75 31.13 30.88 11.86
C VAL A 75 32.61 30.91 12.09
N THR A 76 33.44 30.75 11.08
CA THR A 76 34.91 30.83 11.14
C THR A 76 35.39 32.17 11.72
N ALA A 77 34.79 33.28 11.28
CA ALA A 77 35.16 34.62 11.79
C ALA A 77 34.82 34.80 13.29
N ARG A 78 33.72 34.18 13.75
CA ARG A 78 33.32 34.27 15.17
C ARG A 78 34.09 33.33 16.08
N THR A 79 34.48 32.16 15.60
CA THR A 79 35.14 31.12 16.39
C THR A 79 36.67 31.17 16.26
N GLN A 80 37.16 31.93 15.28
CA GLN A 80 38.58 31.98 14.89
C GLN A 80 39.17 30.60 14.50
N GLN A 81 38.34 29.65 14.20
CA GLN A 81 38.69 28.33 13.71
C GLN A 81 37.89 28.01 12.44
N PRO A 82 38.54 27.45 11.40
CA PRO A 82 37.81 27.08 10.18
C PRO A 82 36.69 26.09 10.49
N HIS A 83 35.48 26.39 10.02
CA HIS A 83 34.29 25.51 10.10
C HIS A 83 33.76 25.23 8.74
N VAL A 84 33.35 23.98 8.48
CA VAL A 84 32.74 23.55 7.23
C VAL A 84 31.27 23.26 7.38
N ARG A 85 30.51 23.65 6.35
CA ARG A 85 29.08 23.30 6.19
C ARG A 85 28.98 21.87 5.70
N MET A 86 28.34 21.04 6.48
CA MET A 86 27.97 19.70 6.07
C MET A 86 26.56 19.75 5.48
N TYR A 87 26.42 19.32 4.26
CA TYR A 87 25.14 19.22 3.58
C TYR A 87 24.66 17.77 3.59
N VAL A 88 23.39 17.56 3.89
CA VAL A 88 22.74 16.25 3.69
C VAL A 88 22.30 16.16 2.23
N ALA A 89 22.71 15.12 1.56
CA ALA A 89 22.15 14.80 0.27
C ALA A 89 20.65 14.54 0.46
N GLU A 90 19.80 15.39 -0.07
CA GLU A 90 18.37 15.08 -0.24
C GLU A 90 18.25 13.90 -1.21
N ARG A 91 18.40 12.69 -0.71
CA ARG A 91 18.06 11.50 -1.48
C ARG A 91 16.56 11.37 -1.49
N ALA A 92 15.95 11.78 -2.61
CA ALA A 92 14.55 11.48 -2.86
C ALA A 92 14.33 9.96 -2.71
N LEU A 93 13.60 9.57 -1.68
CA LEU A 93 13.24 8.17 -1.49
C LEU A 93 12.29 7.73 -2.60
N THR A 94 12.43 6.48 -3.00
CA THR A 94 11.45 5.88 -3.91
C THR A 94 10.40 5.15 -3.09
N VAL A 95 9.15 5.49 -3.32
CA VAL A 95 7.98 4.76 -2.83
C VAL A 95 7.46 3.92 -3.98
N TRP A 96 7.30 2.63 -3.76
CA TRP A 96 6.65 1.72 -4.71
C TRP A 96 5.28 1.36 -4.19
N LEU A 97 4.27 1.51 -5.03
CA LEU A 97 2.90 1.11 -4.77
C LEU A 97 2.56 -0.06 -5.68
N VAL A 98 2.27 -1.21 -5.10
CA VAL A 98 1.81 -2.40 -5.79
C VAL A 98 0.33 -2.56 -5.51
N LEU A 99 -0.50 -2.43 -6.54
CA LEU A 99 -1.96 -2.46 -6.44
C LEU A 99 -2.52 -3.69 -7.14
N ASP A 100 -3.27 -4.45 -6.38
CA ASP A 100 -4.10 -5.51 -6.89
C ASP A 100 -5.39 -4.91 -7.45
N VAL A 101 -5.66 -5.15 -8.73
CA VAL A 101 -6.87 -4.73 -9.44
C VAL A 101 -7.62 -5.95 -10.01
N SER A 102 -7.40 -7.13 -9.40
CA SER A 102 -8.09 -8.37 -9.76
C SER A 102 -9.62 -8.25 -9.61
N PRO A 103 -10.38 -9.15 -10.24
CA PRO A 103 -11.84 -9.16 -10.14
C PRO A 103 -12.34 -9.21 -8.70
N SER A 104 -11.65 -9.92 -7.80
CA SER A 104 -12.01 -9.98 -6.39
C SER A 104 -12.00 -8.60 -5.70
N MET A 105 -11.16 -7.67 -6.13
CA MET A 105 -11.09 -6.30 -5.59
C MET A 105 -12.33 -5.46 -5.96
N HIS A 106 -13.10 -5.84 -6.96
CA HIS A 106 -14.36 -5.16 -7.30
C HIS A 106 -15.52 -5.56 -6.39
N PHE A 107 -15.32 -6.56 -5.53
CA PHE A 107 -16.32 -6.94 -4.53
C PHE A 107 -16.41 -5.88 -3.42
N GLY A 108 -17.64 -5.67 -2.96
CA GLY A 108 -17.94 -4.79 -1.82
C GLY A 108 -19.45 -4.70 -1.59
N THR A 109 -19.86 -4.96 -0.35
CA THR A 109 -21.26 -5.03 0.07
C THR A 109 -21.61 -4.08 1.19
N ALA A 110 -20.62 -3.38 1.72
CA ALA A 110 -20.79 -2.41 2.79
C ALA A 110 -20.83 -0.97 2.21
N ASP A 111 -20.06 -0.05 2.76
CA ASP A 111 -20.07 1.35 2.34
C ASP A 111 -19.41 1.55 0.97
N ARG A 112 -18.43 0.71 0.63
CA ARG A 112 -17.55 0.83 -0.56
C ARG A 112 -17.19 -0.53 -1.13
N ARG A 113 -16.59 -0.54 -2.31
CA ARG A 113 -15.89 -1.71 -2.85
C ARG A 113 -14.47 -1.79 -2.30
N LYS A 114 -13.84 -2.95 -2.33
CA LYS A 114 -12.41 -3.07 -1.98
C LYS A 114 -11.54 -2.20 -2.91
N ALA A 115 -11.87 -2.12 -4.19
CA ALA A 115 -11.20 -1.23 -5.16
C ALA A 115 -11.28 0.25 -4.76
N ASP A 116 -12.41 0.71 -4.19
CA ASP A 116 -12.56 2.10 -3.73
C ASP A 116 -11.60 2.42 -2.57
N VAL A 117 -11.44 1.47 -1.64
CA VAL A 117 -10.48 1.60 -0.53
C VAL A 117 -9.05 1.56 -1.07
N ALA A 118 -8.74 0.66 -2.02
CA ALA A 118 -7.43 0.58 -2.66
C ALA A 118 -7.07 1.88 -3.40
N GLU A 119 -8.03 2.47 -4.13
CA GLU A 119 -7.88 3.79 -4.75
C GLU A 119 -7.55 4.86 -3.70
N GLY A 120 -8.25 4.85 -2.57
CA GLY A 120 -7.99 5.77 -1.48
C GLY A 120 -6.60 5.64 -0.88
N VAL A 121 -6.14 4.40 -0.62
CA VAL A 121 -4.77 4.12 -0.15
C VAL A 121 -3.74 4.58 -1.17
N ALA A 122 -3.99 4.35 -2.45
CA ALA A 122 -3.11 4.78 -3.54
C ALA A 122 -3.00 6.32 -3.58
N LEU A 123 -4.12 7.03 -3.46
CA LEU A 123 -4.18 8.50 -3.42
C LEU A 123 -3.43 9.05 -2.21
N ALA A 124 -3.67 8.50 -1.02
CA ALA A 124 -3.00 8.91 0.21
C ALA A 124 -1.49 8.71 0.10
N THR A 125 -1.05 7.53 -0.37
CA THR A 125 0.37 7.20 -0.56
C THR A 125 1.03 8.12 -1.58
N ALA A 126 0.38 8.37 -2.71
CA ALA A 126 0.91 9.24 -3.75
C ALA A 126 0.99 10.71 -3.29
N HIS A 127 -0.01 11.20 -2.58
CA HIS A 127 0.00 12.55 -2.00
C HIS A 127 1.19 12.74 -1.06
N LEU A 128 1.43 11.76 -0.19
CA LEU A 128 2.52 11.80 0.77
C LEU A 128 3.90 11.67 0.11
N ALA A 129 4.03 10.83 -0.90
CA ALA A 129 5.27 10.66 -1.64
C ALA A 129 5.64 11.93 -2.41
N THR A 130 4.68 12.53 -3.14
CA THR A 130 4.94 13.67 -4.03
C THR A 130 5.20 14.99 -3.31
N ARG A 131 4.57 15.22 -2.14
CA ARG A 131 4.81 16.44 -1.34
C ARG A 131 6.27 16.68 -0.95
N ARG A 132 7.11 15.66 -1.07
CA ARG A 132 8.51 15.68 -0.58
C ARG A 132 9.54 15.49 -1.65
N GLY A 133 9.18 15.65 -2.91
CA GLY A 133 10.11 15.35 -3.98
C GLY A 133 10.46 13.86 -4.10
N ASN A 134 9.83 12.98 -3.31
CA ASN A 134 10.05 11.55 -3.42
C ASN A 134 9.51 11.03 -4.75
N ARG A 135 10.13 9.96 -5.24
CA ARG A 135 9.73 9.29 -6.46
C ARG A 135 8.67 8.24 -6.16
N LEU A 136 7.56 8.26 -6.88
CA LEU A 136 6.53 7.25 -6.77
C LEU A 136 6.59 6.33 -7.99
N GLY A 137 6.81 5.04 -7.79
CA GLY A 137 6.59 4.01 -8.80
C GLY A 137 5.29 3.27 -8.50
N VAL A 138 4.53 2.91 -9.53
CA VAL A 138 3.27 2.18 -9.37
C VAL A 138 3.28 0.96 -10.28
N LEU A 139 2.89 -0.18 -9.71
CA LEU A 139 2.62 -1.41 -10.43
C LEU A 139 1.19 -1.85 -10.14
N THR A 140 0.48 -2.33 -11.16
CA THR A 140 -0.82 -2.98 -10.98
C THR A 140 -0.73 -4.43 -11.45
N CYS A 141 -1.46 -5.33 -10.79
CA CYS A 141 -1.64 -6.74 -11.18
C CYS A 141 -3.12 -7.10 -11.11
N GLY A 142 -3.50 -8.27 -11.60
CA GLY A 142 -4.91 -8.72 -11.62
C GLY A 142 -5.65 -8.42 -12.93
N THR A 143 -4.94 -7.92 -13.94
CA THR A 143 -5.42 -7.76 -15.33
C THR A 143 -4.46 -8.46 -16.28
N SER A 144 -4.63 -8.31 -17.60
CA SER A 144 -3.86 -8.99 -18.66
C SER A 144 -2.33 -8.71 -18.65
N GLY A 145 -1.78 -8.16 -17.59
CA GLY A 145 -0.34 -7.94 -17.43
C GLY A 145 -0.01 -7.01 -16.26
N VAL A 146 1.28 -7.02 -15.86
CA VAL A 146 1.77 -6.04 -14.90
C VAL A 146 1.95 -4.71 -15.62
N VAL A 147 1.10 -3.73 -15.32
CA VAL A 147 1.27 -2.37 -15.81
C VAL A 147 2.22 -1.63 -14.88
N VAL A 148 3.36 -1.23 -15.43
CA VAL A 148 4.33 -0.38 -14.73
C VAL A 148 4.12 1.05 -15.19
N THR A 149 3.67 1.92 -14.30
CA THR A 149 3.62 3.35 -14.60
C THR A 149 4.96 3.96 -14.20
N PRO A 150 5.82 4.30 -15.17
CA PRO A 150 7.12 4.85 -14.85
C PRO A 150 6.94 6.26 -14.27
N ARG A 151 7.23 6.38 -12.98
CA ARG A 151 7.41 7.63 -12.24
C ARG A 151 6.38 8.73 -12.56
N PRO A 152 5.11 8.60 -12.15
CA PRO A 152 4.20 9.69 -12.23
C PRO A 152 4.76 10.87 -11.42
N GLN A 153 5.21 11.90 -12.10
CA GLN A 153 5.59 13.15 -11.46
C GLN A 153 4.32 13.99 -11.28
N GLY A 154 4.02 14.31 -10.02
CA GLY A 154 2.96 15.23 -9.69
C GLY A 154 1.52 14.72 -9.97
N ARG A 155 0.61 15.67 -10.10
CA ARG A 155 -0.85 15.45 -10.21
C ARG A 155 -1.28 14.65 -11.45
N SER A 156 -0.57 14.79 -12.55
CA SER A 156 -0.89 14.12 -13.83
C SER A 156 -0.67 12.59 -13.78
N GLY A 157 0.38 12.14 -13.11
CA GLY A 157 0.63 10.73 -12.91
C GLY A 157 -0.39 10.04 -12.01
N LEU A 158 -0.85 10.77 -10.98
CA LEU A 158 -1.92 10.31 -10.11
C LEU A 158 -3.23 10.13 -10.89
N LEU A 159 -3.59 11.07 -11.77
CA LEU A 159 -4.78 10.96 -12.61
C LEU A 159 -4.69 9.78 -13.59
N GLY A 160 -3.50 9.49 -14.13
CA GLY A 160 -3.26 8.31 -14.97
C GLY A 160 -3.49 7.01 -14.20
N LEU A 161 -2.96 6.91 -12.98
CA LEU A 161 -3.19 5.78 -12.08
C LEU A 161 -4.68 5.58 -11.79
N LEU A 162 -5.39 6.65 -11.41
CA LEU A 162 -6.82 6.58 -11.13
C LEU A 162 -7.64 6.12 -12.35
N ARG A 163 -7.22 6.52 -13.55
CA ARG A 163 -7.85 6.06 -14.79
C ARG A 163 -7.66 4.55 -14.97
N THR A 164 -6.47 4.02 -14.67
CA THR A 164 -6.18 2.58 -14.75
C THR A 164 -7.00 1.80 -13.72
N LEU A 165 -7.11 2.28 -12.49
CA LEU A 165 -7.91 1.64 -11.44
C LEU A 165 -9.43 1.63 -11.74
N ARG A 166 -9.91 2.60 -12.52
CA ARG A 166 -11.31 2.70 -12.93
C ARG A 166 -11.65 1.96 -14.23
N GLN A 167 -10.66 1.54 -14.98
CA GLN A 167 -10.82 0.66 -16.12
C GLN A 167 -11.18 -0.73 -15.60
N GLY A 168 -12.42 -1.02 -15.35
CA GLY A 168 -12.98 -2.25 -14.79
C GLY A 168 -12.13 -3.54 -14.91
N PRO A 169 -12.56 -4.64 -14.30
CA PRO A 169 -11.81 -5.89 -14.31
C PRO A 169 -11.55 -6.35 -15.74
N ALA A 170 -10.52 -7.15 -15.93
CA ALA A 170 -10.34 -7.98 -17.11
C ALA A 170 -11.61 -8.78 -17.40
N ALA A 171 -11.79 -9.22 -18.65
CA ALA A 171 -12.94 -10.02 -19.03
C ALA A 171 -13.16 -11.20 -18.07
N GLU A 172 -14.41 -11.53 -17.77
CA GLU A 172 -14.75 -12.68 -16.93
C GLU A 172 -14.00 -13.93 -17.41
N GLY A 173 -13.25 -14.57 -16.48
CA GLY A 173 -12.48 -15.78 -16.76
C GLY A 173 -11.03 -15.55 -17.18
N ASP A 174 -10.52 -14.31 -17.23
CA ASP A 174 -9.10 -14.05 -17.33
C ASP A 174 -8.49 -14.08 -15.90
N PRO A 175 -7.64 -15.07 -15.56
CA PRO A 175 -7.04 -15.18 -14.23
C PRO A 175 -6.12 -14.00 -13.91
N GLY A 176 -5.87 -13.11 -14.86
CA GLY A 176 -5.04 -11.95 -14.68
C GLY A 176 -3.59 -12.28 -14.28
N THR A 177 -2.79 -11.27 -14.16
CA THR A 177 -1.42 -11.42 -13.67
C THR A 177 -1.40 -11.54 -12.14
N PRO A 178 -0.82 -12.61 -11.58
CA PRO A 178 -0.82 -12.83 -10.14
C PRO A 178 0.02 -11.78 -9.40
N LEU A 179 -0.34 -11.50 -8.15
CA LEU A 179 0.40 -10.60 -7.25
C LEU A 179 1.89 -10.96 -7.15
N SER A 180 2.22 -12.26 -7.19
CA SER A 180 3.60 -12.76 -7.14
C SER A 180 4.48 -12.21 -8.28
N GLU A 181 3.92 -12.04 -9.47
CA GLU A 181 4.66 -11.49 -10.61
C GLU A 181 4.91 -9.98 -10.42
N ALA A 182 3.91 -9.23 -9.97
CA ALA A 182 4.07 -7.81 -9.67
C ALA A 182 5.14 -7.57 -8.59
N LEU A 183 5.17 -8.39 -7.55
CA LEU A 183 6.19 -8.34 -6.50
C LEU A 183 7.59 -8.68 -7.04
N THR A 184 7.70 -9.70 -7.88
CA THR A 184 8.96 -10.05 -8.55
C THR A 184 9.45 -8.92 -9.45
N ARG A 185 8.54 -8.29 -10.19
CA ARG A 185 8.86 -7.12 -11.03
C ARG A 185 9.29 -5.92 -10.19
N THR A 186 8.63 -5.69 -9.06
CA THR A 186 9.00 -4.64 -8.11
C THR A 186 10.42 -4.84 -7.59
N ARG A 187 10.83 -6.07 -7.28
CA ARG A 187 12.19 -6.40 -6.86
C ARG A 187 13.24 -6.01 -7.91
N ILE A 188 12.97 -6.24 -9.19
CA ILE A 188 13.88 -5.88 -10.29
C ILE A 188 13.99 -4.35 -10.42
N LEU A 189 12.89 -3.62 -10.23
CA LEU A 189 12.81 -2.18 -10.42
C LEU A 189 13.31 -1.39 -9.20
N ALA A 190 13.10 -1.89 -8.00
CA ALA A 190 13.50 -1.27 -6.74
C ALA A 190 14.97 -1.59 -6.41
N ARG A 191 15.91 -1.03 -7.18
CA ARG A 191 17.35 -1.30 -6.99
C ARG A 191 17.93 -0.72 -5.71
N GLN A 192 17.39 0.41 -5.24
CA GLN A 192 17.80 1.08 -4.00
C GLN A 192 16.78 0.79 -2.90
N ARG A 193 17.19 0.95 -1.65
CA ARG A 193 16.28 0.82 -0.51
C ARG A 193 15.09 1.76 -0.68
N ALA A 194 13.89 1.24 -0.55
CA ALA A 194 12.64 1.92 -0.85
C ALA A 194 11.57 1.59 0.20
N SER A 195 10.52 2.40 0.25
CA SER A 195 9.27 2.01 0.92
C SER A 195 8.34 1.36 -0.11
N ILE A 196 7.79 0.20 0.21
CA ILE A 196 6.90 -0.55 -0.68
C ILE A 196 5.56 -0.73 0.03
N VAL A 197 4.49 -0.28 -0.60
CA VAL A 197 3.12 -0.45 -0.12
C VAL A 197 2.42 -1.42 -1.06
N VAL A 198 2.02 -2.57 -0.54
CA VAL A 198 1.29 -3.61 -1.30
C VAL A 198 -0.15 -3.60 -0.85
N VAL A 199 -1.08 -3.39 -1.77
CA VAL A 199 -2.52 -3.31 -1.51
C VAL A 199 -3.21 -4.44 -2.25
N SER A 200 -3.81 -5.39 -1.50
CA SER A 200 -4.50 -6.57 -2.03
C SER A 200 -5.45 -7.13 -0.98
N ASP A 201 -6.31 -8.03 -1.33
CA ASP A 201 -7.05 -8.86 -0.37
C ASP A 201 -6.25 -10.12 0.04
N PHE A 202 -5.09 -10.35 -0.56
CA PHE A 202 -4.18 -11.49 -0.32
C PHE A 202 -4.87 -12.86 -0.40
N ARG A 203 -5.97 -12.98 -1.13
CA ARG A 203 -6.73 -14.22 -1.31
C ARG A 203 -6.14 -15.12 -2.39
N GLY A 204 -6.59 -16.38 -2.41
CA GLY A 204 -6.17 -17.36 -3.41
C GLY A 204 -4.76 -17.90 -3.18
N SER A 205 -3.97 -18.01 -4.27
CA SER A 205 -2.63 -18.62 -4.24
C SER A 205 -1.66 -17.88 -3.31
N ARG A 206 -0.89 -18.64 -2.52
CA ARG A 206 0.12 -18.08 -1.59
C ARG A 206 1.50 -17.85 -2.25
N GLN A 207 1.57 -17.87 -3.57
CA GLN A 207 2.81 -17.66 -4.34
C GLN A 207 3.42 -16.26 -4.13
N TRP A 208 2.65 -15.30 -3.62
CA TRP A 208 3.13 -13.96 -3.25
C TRP A 208 4.10 -13.96 -2.05
N ARG A 209 4.09 -15.03 -1.22
CA ARG A 209 4.86 -15.09 0.03
C ARG A 209 6.36 -14.95 -0.19
N GLU A 210 6.94 -15.71 -1.11
CA GLU A 210 8.38 -15.71 -1.32
C GLU A 210 8.89 -14.41 -1.94
N PRO A 211 8.31 -13.86 -3.04
CA PRO A 211 8.73 -12.56 -3.53
C PRO A 211 8.57 -11.43 -2.50
N LEU A 212 7.52 -11.50 -1.67
CA LEU A 212 7.29 -10.50 -0.62
C LEU A 212 8.34 -10.60 0.49
N ARG A 213 8.77 -11.81 0.87
CA ARG A 213 9.85 -12.06 1.83
C ARG A 213 11.18 -11.47 1.34
N GLU A 214 11.51 -11.70 0.07
CA GLU A 214 12.71 -11.13 -0.54
C GLU A 214 12.70 -9.60 -0.54
N LEU A 215 11.56 -8.99 -0.83
CA LEU A 215 11.38 -7.54 -0.75
C LEU A 215 11.54 -7.03 0.69
N ALA A 216 10.94 -7.70 1.67
CA ALA A 216 11.01 -7.31 3.07
C ALA A 216 12.44 -7.36 3.63
N GLY A 217 13.30 -8.24 3.11
CA GLY A 217 14.70 -8.32 3.49
C GLY A 217 15.55 -7.10 3.09
N ARG A 218 15.12 -6.32 2.09
CA ARG A 218 15.87 -5.18 1.53
C ARG A 218 15.16 -3.84 1.65
N HIS A 219 13.86 -3.85 1.72
CA HIS A 219 13.00 -2.67 1.65
C HIS A 219 12.11 -2.56 2.90
N ASP A 220 11.52 -1.41 3.08
CA ASP A 220 10.49 -1.19 4.09
C ASP A 220 9.12 -1.52 3.49
N VAL A 221 8.54 -2.67 3.89
CA VAL A 221 7.33 -3.19 3.25
C VAL A 221 6.14 -3.06 4.18
N ILE A 222 5.03 -2.55 3.63
CA ILE A 222 3.71 -2.50 4.27
C ILE A 222 2.74 -3.30 3.41
N ALA A 223 2.08 -4.28 3.99
CA ALA A 223 0.95 -4.98 3.40
C ALA A 223 -0.36 -4.37 3.90
N VAL A 224 -1.15 -3.86 2.98
CA VAL A 224 -2.50 -3.33 3.24
C VAL A 224 -3.49 -4.37 2.71
N GLU A 225 -4.06 -5.14 3.62
CA GLU A 225 -5.10 -6.13 3.31
C GLU A 225 -6.47 -5.43 3.34
N ILE A 226 -7.26 -5.56 2.26
CA ILE A 226 -8.60 -5.00 2.19
C ILE A 226 -9.63 -6.11 2.25
N GLN A 227 -10.60 -5.99 3.14
CA GLN A 227 -11.63 -6.98 3.42
C GLN A 227 -13.03 -6.40 3.33
N ASP A 228 -13.99 -7.25 2.94
CA ASP A 228 -15.41 -6.93 3.03
C ASP A 228 -16.08 -7.78 4.14
N PRO A 229 -17.01 -7.22 4.93
CA PRO A 229 -17.69 -7.98 5.99
C PRO A 229 -18.42 -9.23 5.48
N ARG A 230 -18.94 -9.23 4.24
CA ARG A 230 -19.63 -10.40 3.67
C ARG A 230 -18.70 -11.53 3.26
N GLU A 231 -17.44 -11.25 3.13
CA GLU A 231 -16.42 -12.29 2.97
C GLU A 231 -16.12 -13.02 4.28
N GLN A 232 -16.64 -12.51 5.40
CA GLN A 232 -16.47 -13.06 6.74
C GLN A 232 -17.71 -13.82 7.21
N GLU A 233 -18.88 -13.30 6.87
CA GLU A 233 -20.16 -13.80 7.34
C GLU A 233 -21.18 -13.80 6.22
N ILE A 234 -21.77 -14.97 5.96
CA ILE A 234 -22.88 -15.09 5.03
C ILE A 234 -24.19 -14.72 5.76
N PRO A 235 -25.00 -13.79 5.23
CA PRO A 235 -26.28 -13.44 5.82
C PRO A 235 -27.29 -14.59 5.67
N ASN A 236 -28.24 -14.68 6.60
CA ASN A 236 -29.39 -15.58 6.46
C ASN A 236 -30.43 -14.96 5.53
N VAL A 237 -30.41 -15.32 4.26
CA VAL A 237 -31.29 -14.77 3.22
C VAL A 237 -31.93 -15.88 2.37
N GLY A 238 -31.89 -17.13 2.84
CA GLY A 238 -32.39 -18.28 2.11
C GLY A 238 -31.42 -18.72 0.99
N HIS A 239 -31.94 -18.98 -0.18
CA HIS A 239 -31.12 -19.44 -1.31
C HIS A 239 -30.31 -18.30 -1.91
N LEU A 240 -28.99 -18.48 -1.97
CA LEU A 240 -28.04 -17.51 -2.51
C LEU A 240 -27.20 -18.16 -3.62
N SER A 241 -27.06 -17.46 -4.73
CA SER A 241 -26.11 -17.83 -5.78
C SER A 241 -24.83 -17.01 -5.60
N LEU A 242 -23.71 -17.68 -5.33
CA LEU A 242 -22.38 -17.09 -5.26
C LEU A 242 -21.67 -17.29 -6.59
N ILE A 243 -20.94 -16.28 -7.03
CA ILE A 243 -20.08 -16.35 -8.20
C ILE A 243 -18.68 -16.06 -7.73
N ASP A 244 -17.75 -16.95 -8.03
CA ASP A 244 -16.33 -16.70 -7.82
C ASP A 244 -15.85 -15.69 -8.88
N PRO A 245 -15.40 -14.50 -8.48
CA PRO A 245 -15.04 -13.45 -9.43
C PRO A 245 -13.81 -13.80 -10.28
N GLU A 246 -12.93 -14.69 -9.79
CA GLU A 246 -11.70 -15.07 -10.48
C GLU A 246 -11.92 -16.18 -11.51
N THR A 247 -12.83 -17.12 -11.22
CA THR A 247 -13.05 -18.30 -12.07
C THR A 247 -14.39 -18.30 -12.78
N GLY A 248 -15.30 -17.38 -12.43
CA GLY A 248 -16.68 -17.36 -12.93
C GLY A 248 -17.55 -18.53 -12.43
N ARG A 249 -17.00 -19.40 -11.55
CA ARG A 249 -17.73 -20.58 -11.05
C ARG A 249 -18.90 -20.16 -10.17
N GLN A 250 -20.08 -20.72 -10.46
CA GLN A 250 -21.29 -20.46 -9.69
C GLN A 250 -21.56 -21.58 -8.69
N LEU A 251 -21.94 -21.20 -7.47
CA LEU A 251 -22.35 -22.09 -6.41
C LEU A 251 -23.66 -21.62 -5.82
N ARG A 252 -24.67 -22.49 -5.80
CA ARG A 252 -25.94 -22.24 -5.10
C ARG A 252 -25.88 -22.84 -3.71
N ILE A 253 -26.20 -22.03 -2.71
CA ILE A 253 -26.21 -22.44 -1.30
C ILE A 253 -27.52 -22.02 -0.64
N ASP A 254 -27.95 -22.77 0.35
CA ASP A 254 -29.03 -22.39 1.23
C ASP A 254 -28.42 -21.76 2.51
N THR A 255 -28.55 -20.44 2.60
CA THR A 255 -28.01 -19.67 3.72
C THR A 255 -28.91 -19.71 4.96
N SER A 256 -30.10 -20.35 4.91
CA SER A 256 -30.92 -20.62 6.10
C SER A 256 -30.24 -21.65 7.04
N ASN A 257 -29.39 -22.50 6.47
CA ASN A 257 -28.63 -23.51 7.23
C ASN A 257 -27.58 -22.85 8.15
N GLY A 258 -27.84 -22.82 9.45
CA GLY A 258 -26.94 -22.23 10.48
C GLY A 258 -25.57 -22.87 10.49
N ARG A 259 -25.48 -24.22 10.37
CA ARG A 259 -24.19 -24.95 10.34
C ARG A 259 -23.32 -24.56 9.16
N LEU A 260 -23.93 -24.30 8.00
CA LEU A 260 -23.21 -23.81 6.81
C LEU A 260 -22.56 -22.46 7.10
N ARG A 261 -23.33 -21.52 7.67
CA ARG A 261 -22.85 -20.18 7.99
C ARG A 261 -21.72 -20.20 9.03
N GLU A 262 -21.84 -21.01 10.08
CA GLU A 262 -20.79 -21.19 11.09
C GLU A 262 -19.51 -21.76 10.50
N ARG A 263 -19.61 -22.79 9.67
CA ARG A 263 -18.44 -23.37 8.97
C ARG A 263 -17.77 -22.36 8.05
N PHE A 264 -18.55 -21.58 7.32
CA PHE A 264 -18.01 -20.52 6.47
C PHE A 264 -17.26 -19.46 7.30
N ALA A 265 -17.88 -18.94 8.38
CA ALA A 265 -17.27 -17.95 9.25
C ALA A 265 -15.97 -18.47 9.88
N THR A 266 -15.97 -19.74 10.31
CA THR A 266 -14.78 -20.39 10.88
C THR A 266 -13.67 -20.49 9.84
N ALA A 267 -13.97 -20.95 8.63
CA ALA A 267 -13.00 -21.08 7.55
C ALA A 267 -12.43 -19.70 7.14
N ALA A 268 -13.30 -18.69 7.00
CA ALA A 268 -12.88 -17.33 6.69
C ALA A 268 -11.99 -16.73 7.79
N ALA A 269 -12.31 -16.98 9.06
CA ALA A 269 -11.49 -16.53 10.19
C ALA A 269 -10.11 -17.23 10.21
N GLN A 270 -10.07 -18.53 9.89
CA GLN A 270 -8.84 -19.28 9.81
C GLN A 270 -7.95 -18.76 8.70
N GLU A 271 -8.48 -18.59 7.49
CA GLU A 271 -7.74 -18.07 6.34
C GLU A 271 -7.09 -16.71 6.65
N ARG A 272 -7.83 -15.80 7.29
CA ARG A 272 -7.30 -14.49 7.71
C ARG A 272 -6.14 -14.62 8.70
N ARG A 273 -6.30 -15.49 9.70
CA ARG A 273 -5.23 -15.73 10.67
C ARG A 273 -3.98 -16.26 10.00
N GLU A 274 -4.13 -17.16 9.04
CA GLU A 274 -3.02 -17.72 8.26
C GLU A 274 -2.30 -16.62 7.46
N VAL A 275 -3.03 -15.75 6.74
CA VAL A 275 -2.45 -14.61 6.01
C VAL A 275 -1.70 -13.70 6.97
N ALA A 276 -2.30 -13.32 8.09
CA ALA A 276 -1.68 -12.44 9.07
C ALA A 276 -0.42 -13.06 9.70
N LEU A 277 -0.43 -14.37 9.97
CA LEU A 277 0.74 -15.09 10.48
C LEU A 277 1.86 -15.18 9.43
N MET A 278 1.51 -15.45 8.17
CA MET A 278 2.49 -15.48 7.07
C MET A 278 3.16 -14.12 6.90
N LEU A 279 2.40 -13.02 6.86
CA LEU A 279 2.92 -11.66 6.71
C LEU A 279 3.84 -11.28 7.89
N ARG A 280 3.44 -11.59 9.12
CA ARG A 280 4.27 -11.36 10.31
C ARG A 280 5.53 -12.20 10.29
N GLY A 281 5.42 -13.47 9.89
CA GLY A 281 6.56 -14.41 9.85
C GLY A 281 7.65 -14.01 8.86
N ILE A 282 7.34 -13.23 7.83
CA ILE A 282 8.30 -12.69 6.88
C ILE A 282 8.73 -11.24 7.20
N GLY A 283 8.33 -10.71 8.36
CA GLY A 283 8.75 -9.39 8.82
C GLY A 283 8.06 -8.20 8.11
N VAL A 284 6.91 -8.42 7.50
CA VAL A 284 6.12 -7.38 6.83
C VAL A 284 5.16 -6.74 7.83
N ASP A 285 5.14 -5.42 7.87
CA ASP A 285 4.13 -4.69 8.64
C ASP A 285 2.77 -4.80 7.93
N HIS A 286 1.75 -5.25 8.65
CA HIS A 286 0.45 -5.61 8.09
C HIS A 286 -0.67 -4.80 8.74
N VAL A 287 -1.53 -4.22 7.91
CA VAL A 287 -2.78 -3.56 8.31
C VAL A 287 -3.94 -4.14 7.53
N THR A 288 -5.04 -4.35 8.20
CA THR A 288 -6.32 -4.74 7.60
C THR A 288 -7.24 -3.53 7.57
N LEU A 289 -7.74 -3.19 6.39
CA LEU A 289 -8.72 -2.13 6.16
C LEU A 289 -10.04 -2.77 5.72
N THR A 290 -11.16 -2.17 6.08
CA THR A 290 -12.46 -2.72 5.72
C THR A 290 -13.22 -1.80 4.75
N THR A 291 -14.12 -2.40 3.96
CA THR A 291 -15.05 -1.64 3.09
C THR A 291 -16.11 -0.89 3.90
N ARG A 292 -16.22 -1.16 5.21
CA ARG A 292 -17.11 -0.49 6.15
C ARG A 292 -16.35 0.52 7.00
N GLY A 293 -16.92 1.68 7.21
CA GLY A 293 -16.39 2.68 8.14
C GLY A 293 -15.29 3.58 7.57
N ASP A 294 -14.38 4.02 8.44
CA ASP A 294 -13.33 5.00 8.11
C ASP A 294 -11.97 4.32 7.94
N TRP A 295 -11.76 3.72 6.78
CA TRP A 295 -10.49 3.08 6.40
C TRP A 295 -9.29 4.02 6.48
N LEU A 296 -9.50 5.33 6.24
CA LEU A 296 -8.42 6.31 6.26
C LEU A 296 -7.91 6.54 7.68
N ARG A 297 -8.82 6.56 8.66
CA ARG A 297 -8.47 6.64 10.07
C ARG A 297 -7.76 5.37 10.54
N GLU A 298 -8.25 4.19 10.15
CA GLU A 298 -7.60 2.90 10.46
C GLU A 298 -6.16 2.86 9.93
N LEU A 299 -5.93 3.33 8.70
CA LEU A 299 -4.60 3.44 8.11
C LEU A 299 -3.72 4.43 8.90
N ALA A 300 -4.26 5.59 9.28
CA ALA A 300 -3.54 6.61 10.04
C ALA A 300 -3.13 6.10 11.42
N ASP A 301 -4.04 5.44 12.14
CA ASP A 301 -3.79 4.85 13.45
C ASP A 301 -2.73 3.76 13.38
N PHE A 302 -2.78 2.90 12.36
CA PHE A 302 -1.74 1.89 12.12
C PHE A 302 -0.36 2.52 11.92
N LEU A 303 -0.25 3.52 11.05
CA LEU A 303 1.02 4.19 10.78
C LEU A 303 1.55 4.94 12.02
N ALA A 304 0.65 5.50 12.84
CA ALA A 304 1.02 6.12 14.11
C ALA A 304 1.52 5.10 15.15
N GLN A 305 0.87 3.93 15.26
CA GLN A 305 1.29 2.85 16.17
C GLN A 305 2.61 2.20 15.75
N ARG A 306 2.78 1.98 14.44
CA ARG A 306 4.01 1.46 13.86
C ARG A 306 5.23 2.30 14.26
N ARG A 307 5.02 3.60 14.45
CA ARG A 307 6.03 4.55 14.89
C ARG A 307 6.50 4.30 16.33
N ARG A 308 5.61 3.82 17.22
CA ARG A 308 5.93 3.62 18.65
C ARG A 308 6.71 2.34 18.94
N LYS A 309 6.68 1.38 18.01
CA LYS A 309 7.26 0.04 18.20
C LYS A 309 8.72 -0.09 17.74
N ARG A 310 9.28 0.94 17.14
CA ARG A 310 10.66 1.01 16.64
C ARG A 310 11.37 2.27 17.12
#